data_22cb855f01e493010937ee8cd2583217
#
_entry.id   22cb855f01e493010937ee8cd2583217
#
_cell.length_a   1.000
_cell.length_b   1.000
_cell.length_c   1.000
_cell.angle_alpha   90.00
_cell.angle_beta   90.00
_cell.angle_gamma   90.00
#
_symmetry.space_group_name_H-M   'P 1'
#
loop_
_entity.id
_entity.type
_entity.pdbx_description
1 polymer ?
#
loop_
_entity_poly.entity_id
_entity_poly.type
_entity_poly.pdbx_seq_one_letter_code
_entity_poly.pdbx_strand_id
1 'polypeptide(L)'
;MHIKTPNYIVLLSLSTLCLSNFSCKDNVKKPEVTPIEISFKKEGMLFLKKATNGSIIKTIDIEIADDDYQTQTGLMYRNSMDTLQGMLFVFDGEEYKSFYMKNTKIPLDIIYVNADKKVVSIQKNAKPFDETSLPSEAPAKYVLEINAGLSDQWNLQSGDKIDYFEN
;
A
#
# COMPACT_ATOMS: atom_id res chain seq x y z
N MET A 1 -6.46 -41.15 99.00
CA MET A 1 -5.53 -40.01 98.92
C MET A 1 -5.78 -39.28 97.64
N HIS A 2 -6.64 -38.17 97.72
CA HIS A 2 -7.07 -37.42 96.54
C HIS A 2 -6.10 -36.28 96.29
N ILE A 3 -5.57 -36.21 95.09
CA ILE A 3 -4.85 -35.01 94.60
C ILE A 3 -5.64 -34.40 93.47
N LYS A 4 -6.16 -33.18 93.74
CA LYS A 4 -6.84 -32.32 92.81
C LYS A 4 -5.81 -31.67 91.85
N THR A 5 -6.03 -31.77 90.56
CA THR A 5 -5.32 -30.99 89.59
C THR A 5 -6.10 -29.70 89.21
N PRO A 6 -5.47 -28.53 89.13
CA PRO A 6 -6.14 -27.33 88.72
C PRO A 6 -6.22 -27.20 87.16
N ASN A 7 -7.39 -26.82 86.70
CA ASN A 7 -7.64 -26.49 85.32
C ASN A 7 -6.98 -25.12 84.94
N TYR A 8 -6.14 -25.12 83.93
CA TYR A 8 -5.68 -23.90 83.29
C TYR A 8 -6.47 -23.72 82.02
N ILE A 9 -7.28 -22.67 81.99
CA ILE A 9 -7.96 -22.17 80.75
C ILE A 9 -6.92 -21.41 79.98
N VAL A 10 -6.49 -21.97 78.85
CA VAL A 10 -5.65 -21.25 77.87
C VAL A 10 -6.58 -20.51 76.92
N LEU A 11 -6.64 -19.18 77.03
CA LEU A 11 -7.28 -18.28 76.10
C LEU A 11 -6.42 -18.19 74.82
N LEU A 12 -6.84 -18.87 73.74
CA LEU A 12 -6.25 -18.71 72.43
C LEU A 12 -6.82 -17.43 71.79
N SER A 13 -6.04 -16.37 71.74
CA SER A 13 -6.34 -15.17 70.97
C SER A 13 -6.11 -15.43 69.47
N LEU A 14 -7.21 -15.56 68.74
CA LEU A 14 -7.23 -15.72 67.29
C LEU A 14 -6.98 -14.34 66.63
N SER A 15 -5.74 -14.05 66.31
CA SER A 15 -5.34 -12.85 65.56
C SER A 15 -5.65 -13.06 64.05
N THR A 16 -6.75 -12.45 63.61
CA THR A 16 -7.18 -12.44 62.21
C THR A 16 -6.26 -11.53 61.38
N LEU A 17 -5.31 -12.10 60.63
CA LEU A 17 -4.44 -11.39 59.71
C LEU A 17 -5.22 -11.09 58.43
N CYS A 18 -5.73 -9.87 58.28
CA CYS A 18 -6.34 -9.38 57.04
C CYS A 18 -5.23 -9.18 55.99
N LEU A 19 -5.10 -10.16 55.07
CA LEU A 19 -4.31 -10.01 53.85
C LEU A 19 -5.14 -9.17 52.87
N SER A 20 -4.91 -7.86 52.82
CA SER A 20 -5.40 -6.98 51.80
C SER A 20 -4.64 -7.23 50.50
N ASN A 21 -5.27 -7.98 49.56
CA ASN A 21 -4.77 -8.10 48.19
C ASN A 21 -4.97 -6.74 47.47
N PHE A 22 -3.95 -5.91 47.45
CA PHE A 22 -3.85 -4.82 46.52
C PHE A 22 -3.55 -5.38 45.14
N SER A 23 -4.60 -5.69 44.35
CA SER A 23 -4.48 -5.96 42.94
C SER A 23 -4.33 -4.61 42.23
N CYS A 24 -3.10 -4.17 41.98
CA CYS A 24 -2.84 -3.10 41.03
C CYS A 24 -3.17 -3.64 39.62
N LYS A 25 -4.35 -3.29 39.10
CA LYS A 25 -4.61 -3.38 37.67
C LYS A 25 -3.86 -2.23 37.00
N ASP A 26 -2.63 -2.48 36.59
CA ASP A 26 -1.98 -1.60 35.63
C ASP A 26 -2.72 -1.69 34.31
N ASN A 27 -3.61 -0.73 34.08
CA ASN A 27 -4.18 -0.46 32.75
C ASN A 27 -3.07 0.13 31.88
N VAL A 28 -2.12 -0.71 31.47
CA VAL A 28 -1.20 -0.35 30.38
C VAL A 28 -2.07 -0.23 29.13
N LYS A 29 -2.49 0.99 28.81
CA LYS A 29 -3.06 1.29 27.49
C LYS A 29 -2.00 0.93 26.47
N LYS A 30 -2.21 -0.20 25.78
CA LYS A 30 -1.42 -0.58 24.62
C LYS A 30 -1.45 0.62 23.67
N PRO A 31 -0.30 1.17 23.24
CA PRO A 31 -0.32 2.27 22.29
C PRO A 31 -1.13 1.82 21.07
N GLU A 32 -2.17 2.56 20.74
CA GLU A 32 -2.97 2.36 19.55
C GLU A 32 -2.06 2.73 18.37
N VAL A 33 -1.53 1.70 17.72
CA VAL A 33 -0.73 1.89 16.49
C VAL A 33 -1.73 2.24 15.39
N THR A 34 -1.94 3.53 15.17
CA THR A 34 -2.67 4.00 13.99
C THR A 34 -1.86 3.59 12.75
N PRO A 35 -2.46 2.85 11.81
CA PRO A 35 -1.78 2.53 10.57
C PRO A 35 -1.36 3.83 9.87
N ILE A 36 -0.11 3.92 9.43
CA ILE A 36 0.32 5.04 8.60
C ILE A 36 -0.42 4.91 7.27
N GLU A 37 -1.30 5.84 6.98
CA GLU A 37 -1.97 5.93 5.69
C GLU A 37 -1.07 6.70 4.72
N ILE A 38 -0.67 6.02 3.62
CA ILE A 38 0.12 6.65 2.56
C ILE A 38 -0.88 7.38 1.66
N SER A 39 -0.92 8.71 1.79
CA SER A 39 -1.78 9.57 0.97
C SER A 39 -1.16 9.84 -0.40
N PHE A 40 -2.01 10.07 -1.41
CA PHE A 40 -1.58 10.49 -2.74
C PHE A 40 -0.97 11.91 -2.69
N LYS A 41 0.17 12.07 -3.34
CA LYS A 41 0.88 13.34 -3.48
C LYS A 41 0.93 13.72 -4.97
N LYS A 42 0.13 14.70 -5.38
CA LYS A 42 0.18 15.18 -6.76
C LYS A 42 1.52 15.82 -7.07
N GLU A 43 2.26 15.24 -8.00
CA GLU A 43 3.57 15.72 -8.46
C GLU A 43 3.53 16.18 -9.92
N GLY A 44 2.46 15.82 -10.64
CA GLY A 44 2.28 16.26 -12.02
C GLY A 44 0.89 15.96 -12.56
N MET A 45 0.73 16.21 -13.86
CA MET A 45 -0.45 15.83 -14.63
C MET A 45 -0.04 15.07 -15.87
N LEU A 46 -0.82 14.04 -16.22
CA LEU A 46 -0.58 13.20 -17.38
C LEU A 46 -1.82 13.21 -18.30
N PHE A 47 -1.55 13.31 -19.60
CA PHE A 47 -2.54 13.25 -20.67
C PHE A 47 -2.39 11.95 -21.43
N LEU A 48 -3.43 11.14 -21.46
CA LEU A 48 -3.57 10.02 -22.39
C LEU A 48 -4.15 10.54 -23.68
N LYS A 49 -3.54 10.23 -24.84
CA LYS A 49 -3.90 10.77 -26.14
C LYS A 49 -4.08 9.65 -27.18
N LYS A 50 -5.06 9.80 -28.06
CA LYS A 50 -5.28 8.86 -29.16
C LYS A 50 -4.16 8.95 -30.19
N ALA A 51 -3.68 7.78 -30.65
CA ALA A 51 -2.69 7.66 -31.71
C ALA A 51 -3.16 8.30 -33.03
N THR A 52 -4.44 8.16 -33.33
CA THR A 52 -5.01 8.52 -34.66
C THR A 52 -5.09 10.02 -34.92
N ASN A 53 -5.38 10.82 -33.89
CA ASN A 53 -5.65 12.24 -34.05
C ASN A 53 -5.12 13.12 -32.91
N GLY A 54 -4.44 12.53 -31.93
CA GLY A 54 -3.89 13.26 -30.78
C GLY A 54 -4.92 13.79 -29.78
N SER A 55 -6.21 13.43 -29.94
CA SER A 55 -7.24 13.88 -28.98
C SER A 55 -6.99 13.31 -27.60
N ILE A 56 -7.29 14.10 -26.57
CA ILE A 56 -7.15 13.67 -25.18
C ILE A 56 -8.22 12.62 -24.87
N ILE A 57 -7.77 11.43 -24.44
CA ILE A 57 -8.60 10.36 -23.93
C ILE A 57 -8.99 10.68 -22.49
N LYS A 58 -7.97 11.01 -21.67
CA LYS A 58 -8.13 11.31 -20.26
C LYS A 58 -6.98 12.19 -19.76
N THR A 59 -7.27 13.01 -18.75
CA THR A 59 -6.28 13.72 -17.94
C THR A 59 -6.33 13.17 -16.53
N ILE A 60 -5.17 12.85 -15.96
CA ILE A 60 -5.05 12.31 -14.61
C ILE A 60 -3.96 13.05 -13.84
N ASP A 61 -4.11 13.10 -12.52
CA ASP A 61 -3.05 13.52 -11.61
C ASP A 61 -2.09 12.36 -11.38
N ILE A 62 -0.79 12.63 -11.31
CA ILE A 62 0.21 11.59 -11.12
C ILE A 62 1.14 11.89 -9.95
N GLU A 63 1.56 10.80 -9.28
CA GLU A 63 2.82 10.72 -8.56
C GLU A 63 3.90 10.26 -9.53
N ILE A 64 5.15 10.62 -9.26
CA ILE A 64 6.28 10.28 -10.12
C ILE A 64 7.27 9.44 -9.31
N ALA A 65 7.65 8.28 -9.88
CA ALA A 65 8.66 7.40 -9.34
C ALA A 65 9.87 7.44 -10.27
N ASP A 66 10.88 8.23 -9.90
CA ASP A 66 12.11 8.47 -10.70
C ASP A 66 13.39 8.20 -9.91
N ASP A 67 13.28 7.73 -8.66
CA ASP A 67 14.41 7.23 -7.87
C ASP A 67 14.28 5.73 -7.56
N ASP A 68 15.37 5.12 -7.08
CA ASP A 68 15.43 3.69 -6.77
C ASP A 68 14.40 3.26 -5.71
N TYR A 69 14.16 4.08 -4.69
CA TYR A 69 13.23 3.76 -3.61
C TYR A 69 11.79 3.83 -4.11
N GLN A 70 11.42 4.88 -4.81
CA GLN A 70 10.07 5.07 -5.37
C GLN A 70 9.78 4.00 -6.42
N THR A 71 10.73 3.71 -7.31
CA THR A 71 10.61 2.65 -8.32
C THR A 71 10.42 1.27 -7.70
N GLN A 72 11.15 0.97 -6.60
CA GLN A 72 11.03 -0.32 -5.93
C GLN A 72 9.73 -0.44 -5.11
N THR A 73 9.25 0.65 -4.53
CA THR A 73 8.09 0.66 -3.64
C THR A 73 6.78 0.86 -4.40
N GLY A 74 6.75 1.77 -5.36
CA GLY A 74 5.56 2.08 -6.16
C GLY A 74 4.31 2.31 -5.31
N LEU A 75 3.22 1.66 -5.70
CA LEU A 75 1.91 1.72 -5.01
C LEU A 75 1.77 0.70 -3.86
N MET A 76 2.86 0.07 -3.39
CA MET A 76 2.81 -0.86 -2.26
C MET A 76 2.19 -0.21 -1.02
N TYR A 77 1.48 -1.02 -0.24
CA TYR A 77 0.85 -0.68 1.05
C TYR A 77 -0.28 0.35 0.98
N ARG A 78 -0.61 0.93 -0.17
CA ARG A 78 -1.73 1.85 -0.32
C ARG A 78 -3.06 1.11 -0.25
N ASN A 79 -4.04 1.74 0.39
CA ASN A 79 -5.37 1.15 0.57
C ASN A 79 -6.30 1.47 -0.60
N SER A 80 -6.11 2.61 -1.27
CA SER A 80 -6.92 3.07 -2.40
C SER A 80 -6.15 4.07 -3.25
N MET A 81 -6.67 4.31 -4.45
CA MET A 81 -6.27 5.37 -5.36
C MET A 81 -7.52 5.85 -6.12
N ASP A 82 -7.68 7.16 -6.31
CA ASP A 82 -8.83 7.70 -7.02
C ASP A 82 -8.79 7.37 -8.52
N THR A 83 -9.95 7.41 -9.18
CA THR A 83 -10.09 7.06 -10.61
C THR A 83 -9.27 7.95 -11.54
N LEU A 84 -9.00 9.19 -11.15
CA LEU A 84 -8.20 10.14 -11.92
C LEU A 84 -6.79 10.34 -11.34
N GLN A 85 -6.28 9.32 -10.67
CA GLN A 85 -4.92 9.28 -10.14
C GLN A 85 -4.16 8.10 -10.74
N GLY A 86 -2.84 8.22 -10.78
CA GLY A 86 -1.92 7.17 -11.19
C GLY A 86 -0.51 7.42 -10.70
N MET A 87 0.38 6.44 -10.91
CA MET A 87 1.81 6.59 -10.66
C MET A 87 2.56 6.39 -11.96
N LEU A 88 3.41 7.36 -12.32
CA LEU A 88 4.28 7.29 -13.48
C LEU A 88 5.70 6.97 -13.05
N PHE A 89 6.20 5.82 -13.45
CA PHE A 89 7.60 5.44 -13.30
C PHE A 89 8.39 5.97 -14.48
N VAL A 90 9.51 6.64 -14.21
CA VAL A 90 10.40 7.22 -15.20
C VAL A 90 11.77 6.57 -15.09
N PHE A 91 12.18 5.83 -16.09
CA PHE A 91 13.46 5.13 -16.11
C PHE A 91 14.49 5.87 -16.97
N ASP A 92 15.79 5.74 -16.64
CA ASP A 92 16.88 6.32 -17.41
C ASP A 92 16.94 5.77 -18.84
N GLY A 93 16.78 4.46 -18.98
CA GLY A 93 16.89 3.72 -20.23
C GLY A 93 15.59 3.08 -20.70
N GLU A 94 15.48 2.90 -22.03
CA GLU A 94 14.44 2.11 -22.65
C GLU A 94 14.88 0.65 -22.75
N GLU A 95 14.20 -0.23 -22.01
CA GLU A 95 14.52 -1.67 -21.97
C GLU A 95 13.27 -2.48 -21.61
N TYR A 96 13.33 -3.81 -21.74
CA TYR A 96 12.28 -4.67 -21.25
C TYR A 96 12.11 -4.51 -19.75
N LYS A 97 10.91 -4.18 -19.32
CA LYS A 97 10.54 -4.03 -17.91
C LYS A 97 9.66 -5.18 -17.46
N SER A 98 9.70 -5.46 -16.16
CA SER A 98 8.79 -6.42 -15.55
C SER A 98 8.38 -5.92 -14.18
N PHE A 99 7.09 -5.96 -13.92
CA PHE A 99 6.47 -5.57 -12.66
C PHE A 99 5.86 -6.79 -11.96
N TYR A 100 5.42 -6.62 -10.76
CA TYR A 100 4.69 -7.60 -9.95
C TYR A 100 3.87 -6.88 -8.87
N MET A 101 2.90 -7.57 -8.26
CA MET A 101 1.96 -6.95 -7.32
C MET A 101 2.29 -7.23 -5.84
N LYS A 102 3.57 -7.49 -5.52
CA LYS A 102 4.00 -7.73 -4.14
C LYS A 102 3.63 -6.54 -3.24
N ASN A 103 3.00 -6.83 -2.10
CA ASN A 103 2.55 -5.82 -1.14
C ASN A 103 1.60 -4.75 -1.71
N THR A 104 1.11 -4.91 -2.94
CA THR A 104 0.17 -4.00 -3.58
C THR A 104 -1.26 -4.49 -3.34
N LYS A 105 -2.07 -3.67 -2.67
CA LYS A 105 -3.44 -4.03 -2.23
C LYS A 105 -4.50 -3.65 -3.26
N ILE A 106 -4.17 -2.74 -4.18
CA ILE A 106 -5.07 -2.19 -5.20
C ILE A 106 -4.86 -3.01 -6.48
N PRO A 107 -5.91 -3.53 -7.13
CA PRO A 107 -5.77 -4.11 -8.46
C PRO A 107 -5.44 -3.02 -9.48
N LEU A 108 -4.51 -3.29 -10.40
CA LEU A 108 -3.95 -2.29 -11.30
C LEU A 108 -4.02 -2.71 -12.78
N ASP A 109 -4.08 -1.71 -13.67
CA ASP A 109 -3.65 -1.81 -15.04
C ASP A 109 -2.24 -1.19 -15.14
N ILE A 110 -1.29 -1.91 -15.74
CA ILE A 110 0.11 -1.51 -15.89
C ILE A 110 0.37 -1.22 -17.37
N ILE A 111 0.58 0.05 -17.70
CA ILE A 111 0.74 0.54 -19.07
C ILE A 111 2.20 0.82 -19.34
N TYR A 112 2.80 0.07 -20.25
CA TYR A 112 4.19 0.23 -20.67
C TYR A 112 4.29 1.18 -21.84
N VAL A 113 5.23 2.12 -21.77
CA VAL A 113 5.35 3.23 -22.72
C VAL A 113 6.82 3.38 -23.11
N ASN A 114 7.09 3.48 -24.40
CA ASN A 114 8.44 3.64 -24.95
C ASN A 114 8.99 5.07 -24.83
N ALA A 115 10.23 5.30 -25.28
CA ALA A 115 10.87 6.62 -25.25
C ALA A 115 10.16 7.67 -26.11
N ASP A 116 9.45 7.25 -27.18
CA ASP A 116 8.60 8.12 -28.00
C ASP A 116 7.25 8.46 -27.34
N LYS A 117 7.08 8.11 -26.07
CA LYS A 117 5.85 8.26 -25.30
C LYS A 117 4.65 7.52 -25.89
N LYS A 118 4.86 6.40 -26.60
CA LYS A 118 3.82 5.53 -27.14
C LYS A 118 3.59 4.32 -26.22
N VAL A 119 2.34 3.99 -25.97
CA VAL A 119 1.94 2.75 -25.30
C VAL A 119 2.38 1.56 -26.16
N VAL A 120 3.18 0.67 -25.60
CA VAL A 120 3.66 -0.52 -26.29
C VAL A 120 2.91 -1.78 -25.85
N SER A 121 2.55 -1.89 -24.57
CA SER A 121 1.74 -2.99 -24.06
C SER A 121 0.99 -2.58 -22.78
N ILE A 122 -0.01 -3.36 -22.39
CA ILE A 122 -0.82 -3.13 -21.21
C ILE A 122 -1.06 -4.48 -20.51
N GLN A 123 -0.60 -4.62 -19.29
CA GLN A 123 -0.98 -5.73 -18.40
C GLN A 123 -2.22 -5.31 -17.62
N LYS A 124 -3.36 -5.92 -17.95
CA LYS A 124 -4.68 -5.54 -17.41
C LYS A 124 -5.06 -6.38 -16.20
N ASN A 125 -5.76 -5.76 -15.27
CA ASN A 125 -6.34 -6.44 -14.10
C ASN A 125 -5.31 -7.23 -13.29
N ALA A 126 -4.11 -6.66 -13.10
CA ALA A 126 -3.09 -7.23 -12.22
C ALA A 126 -3.65 -7.40 -10.81
N LYS A 127 -3.55 -8.63 -10.27
CA LYS A 127 -4.22 -8.99 -9.02
C LYS A 127 -3.39 -8.58 -7.81
N PRO A 128 -4.01 -8.03 -6.76
CA PRO A 128 -3.32 -7.75 -5.51
C PRO A 128 -2.53 -8.95 -4.99
N PHE A 129 -1.32 -8.67 -4.49
CA PHE A 129 -0.40 -9.65 -3.89
C PHE A 129 0.09 -10.77 -4.81
N ASP A 130 -0.16 -10.70 -6.12
CA ASP A 130 0.36 -11.65 -7.09
C ASP A 130 1.81 -11.28 -7.44
N GLU A 131 2.74 -12.20 -7.18
CA GLU A 131 4.17 -12.02 -7.48
C GLU A 131 4.56 -12.58 -8.86
N THR A 132 3.57 -12.99 -9.67
CA THR A 132 3.81 -13.40 -11.05
C THR A 132 4.35 -12.22 -11.86
N SER A 133 5.37 -12.50 -12.68
CA SER A 133 5.97 -11.50 -13.56
C SER A 133 4.96 -10.95 -14.56
N LEU A 134 4.89 -9.64 -14.67
CA LEU A 134 4.05 -8.86 -15.59
C LEU A 134 4.98 -8.10 -16.57
N PRO A 135 5.42 -8.73 -17.67
CA PRO A 135 6.42 -8.17 -18.58
C PRO A 135 5.85 -7.11 -19.52
N SER A 136 6.72 -6.25 -20.03
CA SER A 136 6.37 -5.15 -20.94
C SER A 136 6.15 -5.56 -22.40
N GLU A 137 6.36 -6.79 -22.79
CA GLU A 137 6.27 -7.32 -24.19
C GLU A 137 7.16 -6.58 -25.22
N ALA A 138 7.56 -5.34 -24.95
CA ALA A 138 8.49 -4.52 -25.74
C ALA A 138 9.29 -3.59 -24.82
N PRO A 139 10.42 -3.02 -25.28
CA PRO A 139 11.19 -2.04 -24.50
C PRO A 139 10.31 -0.85 -24.08
N ALA A 140 10.42 -0.45 -22.82
CA ALA A 140 9.69 0.66 -22.22
C ALA A 140 10.64 1.57 -21.44
N LYS A 141 10.41 2.87 -21.52
CA LYS A 141 11.07 3.91 -20.74
C LYS A 141 10.20 4.42 -19.59
N TYR A 142 8.90 4.33 -19.75
CA TYR A 142 7.93 4.75 -18.74
C TYR A 142 6.97 3.61 -18.45
N VAL A 143 6.46 3.57 -17.22
CA VAL A 143 5.36 2.69 -16.85
C VAL A 143 4.33 3.52 -16.09
N LEU A 144 3.07 3.44 -16.51
CA LEU A 144 1.96 4.10 -15.83
C LEU A 144 1.09 3.05 -15.16
N GLU A 145 0.92 3.16 -13.84
CA GLU A 145 -0.02 2.36 -13.05
C GLU A 145 -1.28 3.18 -12.78
N ILE A 146 -2.43 2.57 -13.08
CA ILE A 146 -3.78 3.10 -12.80
C ILE A 146 -4.64 1.98 -12.21
N ASN A 147 -5.79 2.31 -11.62
CA ASN A 147 -6.73 1.30 -11.15
C ASN A 147 -7.14 0.34 -12.27
N ALA A 148 -7.28 -0.94 -11.92
CA ALA A 148 -7.66 -2.00 -12.86
C ALA A 148 -8.99 -1.69 -13.56
N GLY A 149 -9.04 -2.03 -14.85
CA GLY A 149 -10.20 -1.85 -15.73
C GLY A 149 -10.34 -0.45 -16.34
N LEU A 150 -9.53 0.53 -15.87
CA LEU A 150 -9.59 1.89 -16.43
C LEU A 150 -9.05 1.96 -17.85
N SER A 151 -8.05 1.16 -18.21
CA SER A 151 -7.55 1.10 -19.58
C SER A 151 -8.64 0.67 -20.56
N ASP A 152 -9.49 -0.28 -20.18
CA ASP A 152 -10.65 -0.69 -20.99
C ASP A 152 -11.74 0.37 -21.00
N GLN A 153 -12.09 0.93 -19.85
CA GLN A 153 -13.11 1.98 -19.73
C GLN A 153 -12.76 3.21 -20.58
N TRP A 154 -11.49 3.55 -20.68
CA TRP A 154 -11.00 4.69 -21.47
C TRP A 154 -10.67 4.31 -22.91
N ASN A 155 -10.83 3.03 -23.27
CA ASN A 155 -10.48 2.49 -24.58
C ASN A 155 -9.03 2.82 -24.97
N LEU A 156 -8.11 2.69 -23.98
CA LEU A 156 -6.67 2.87 -24.19
C LEU A 156 -6.09 1.65 -24.90
N GLN A 157 -5.25 1.88 -25.89
CA GLN A 157 -4.70 0.82 -26.75
C GLN A 157 -3.20 1.02 -26.99
N SER A 158 -2.50 -0.06 -27.36
CA SER A 158 -1.16 0.03 -27.90
C SER A 158 -1.12 0.98 -29.11
N GLY A 159 -0.10 1.84 -29.16
CA GLY A 159 0.03 2.93 -30.13
C GLY A 159 -0.52 4.28 -29.64
N ASP A 160 -1.44 4.32 -28.69
CA ASP A 160 -1.85 5.57 -28.02
C ASP A 160 -0.64 6.21 -27.33
N LYS A 161 -0.74 7.48 -26.94
CA LYS A 161 0.40 8.22 -26.40
C LYS A 161 0.12 8.77 -25.01
N ILE A 162 1.18 8.96 -24.25
CA ILE A 162 1.16 9.80 -23.08
C ILE A 162 1.86 11.13 -23.33
N ASP A 163 1.52 12.13 -22.55
CA ASP A 163 2.29 13.34 -22.35
C ASP A 163 2.13 13.77 -20.91
N TYR A 164 3.15 14.36 -20.29
CA TYR A 164 3.06 14.76 -18.88
C TYR A 164 3.93 15.97 -18.59
N PHE A 165 3.62 16.67 -17.54
CA PHE A 165 4.44 17.71 -16.95
C PHE A 165 4.44 17.56 -15.43
N GLU A 166 5.54 17.95 -14.83
CA GLU A 166 5.76 18.02 -13.39
C GLU A 166 5.37 19.40 -12.86
N ASN A 167 4.89 19.46 -11.60
CA ASN A 167 4.48 20.71 -10.96
C ASN A 167 5.69 21.53 -10.47
#